data_16f3ee7c425a9ec41b6b939003ab5ff7
#
_entry.id   16f3ee7c425a9ec41b6b939003ab5ff7
#
_cell.length_a   1.000
_cell.length_b   1.000
_cell.length_c   1.000
_cell.angle_alpha   90.00
_cell.angle_beta   90.00
_cell.angle_gamma   90.00
#
_symmetry.space_group_name_H-M   'P 1'
#
loop_
_entity.id
_entity.type
_entity.pdbx_description
1 polymer ?
#
loop_
_entity_poly.entity_id
_entity_poly.type
_entity_poly.pdbx_seq_one_letter_code
_entity_poly.pdbx_strand_id
1 'polypeptide(L)'
;MNFYVLKRPGVDELLESLAAKFEVVVFTAALKEYASVLLDQLDRKRLISFRLYRDSCREVDGKFVKDLSELGRDLKRVVIVDDNPNCYEYQPDNAIPIPPFIDDLGDKELRKLIRFFEVADCYDDTRDAVKHYLAEVLEPRNVTFL
;
A
#
# COMPACT_ATOMS: atom_id res chain seq x y z
N MET A 1 -1.62 27.82 -9.79
CA MET A 1 -0.90 27.32 -8.60
C MET A 1 -0.04 26.14 -9.01
N ASN A 2 1.27 26.24 -8.81
CA ASN A 2 2.19 25.15 -9.09
C ASN A 2 2.29 24.23 -7.88
N PHE A 3 1.99 22.95 -8.06
CA PHE A 3 2.18 21.94 -7.04
C PHE A 3 3.52 21.24 -7.26
N TYR A 4 4.31 21.18 -6.21
CA TYR A 4 5.49 20.35 -6.21
C TYR A 4 5.16 19.05 -5.47
N VAL A 5 5.28 17.93 -6.14
CA VAL A 5 5.11 16.62 -5.55
C VAL A 5 6.42 15.87 -5.62
N LEU A 6 6.89 15.48 -4.46
CA LEU A 6 8.09 14.68 -4.34
C LEU A 6 7.69 13.21 -4.31
N LYS A 7 8.17 12.43 -5.27
CA LYS A 7 7.91 10.99 -5.30
C LYS A 7 8.70 10.29 -4.20
N ARG A 8 8.03 9.37 -3.51
CA ARG A 8 8.71 8.48 -2.57
C ARG A 8 9.69 7.59 -3.31
N PRO A 9 10.95 7.45 -2.82
CA PRO A 9 11.92 6.58 -3.47
C PRO A 9 11.42 5.14 -3.62
N GLY A 10 11.60 4.58 -4.81
CA GLY A 10 11.21 3.21 -5.12
C GLY A 10 9.80 3.04 -5.66
N VAL A 11 9.00 4.10 -5.79
CA VAL A 11 7.61 3.98 -6.26
C VAL A 11 7.52 3.42 -7.68
N ASP A 12 8.35 3.88 -8.59
CA ASP A 12 8.33 3.40 -9.98
C ASP A 12 8.73 1.93 -10.07
N GLU A 13 9.77 1.54 -9.34
CA GLU A 13 10.23 0.16 -9.26
C GLU A 13 9.17 -0.77 -8.67
N LEU A 14 8.51 -0.32 -7.60
CA LEU A 14 7.42 -1.07 -6.97
C LEU A 14 6.25 -1.26 -7.93
N LEU A 15 5.79 -0.21 -8.59
CA LEU A 15 4.68 -0.29 -9.54
C LEU A 15 4.99 -1.25 -10.70
N GLU A 16 6.19 -1.21 -11.25
CA GLU A 16 6.61 -2.11 -12.31
C GLU A 16 6.65 -3.57 -11.84
N SER A 17 7.17 -3.80 -10.65
CA SER A 17 7.24 -5.13 -10.04
C SER A 17 5.84 -5.69 -9.76
N LEU A 18 4.94 -4.87 -9.21
CA LEU A 18 3.58 -5.29 -8.88
C LEU A 18 2.73 -5.56 -10.13
N ALA A 19 2.80 -4.69 -11.12
CA ALA A 19 1.97 -4.79 -12.31
C ALA A 19 2.22 -6.08 -13.11
N ALA A 20 3.40 -6.68 -12.98
CA ALA A 20 3.73 -7.93 -13.64
C ALA A 20 2.96 -9.13 -13.07
N LYS A 21 2.51 -9.08 -11.82
CA LYS A 21 1.91 -10.21 -11.11
C LYS A 21 0.57 -9.92 -10.44
N PHE A 22 0.30 -8.67 -10.12
CA PHE A 22 -0.85 -8.27 -9.31
C PHE A 22 -1.72 -7.25 -10.01
N GLU A 23 -2.98 -7.22 -9.65
CA GLU A 23 -3.86 -6.09 -9.92
C GLU A 23 -3.48 -4.98 -8.95
N VAL A 24 -3.07 -3.84 -9.48
CA VAL A 24 -2.65 -2.69 -8.67
C VAL A 24 -3.79 -1.69 -8.59
N VAL A 25 -4.22 -1.40 -7.38
CA VAL A 25 -5.29 -0.45 -7.10
C VAL A 25 -4.74 0.66 -6.21
N VAL A 26 -4.93 1.90 -6.60
CA VAL A 26 -4.70 3.04 -5.72
C VAL A 26 -6.02 3.36 -5.01
N PHE A 27 -5.97 3.37 -3.69
CA PHE A 27 -7.11 3.71 -2.85
C PHE A 27 -6.71 4.89 -1.96
N THR A 28 -7.26 6.06 -2.24
CA THR A 28 -6.91 7.28 -1.53
C THR A 28 -8.12 7.94 -0.89
N ALA A 29 -7.93 8.50 0.30
CA ALA A 29 -8.93 9.35 0.94
C ALA A 29 -8.94 10.79 0.37
N ALA A 30 -8.08 11.09 -0.58
CA ALA A 30 -8.06 12.39 -1.26
C ALA A 30 -9.23 12.52 -2.25
N LEU A 31 -9.61 13.76 -2.52
CA LEU A 31 -10.62 14.05 -3.53
C LEU A 31 -10.07 13.77 -4.93
N LYS A 32 -10.94 13.27 -5.79
CA LYS A 32 -10.60 12.90 -7.17
C LYS A 32 -9.98 14.07 -7.95
N GLU A 33 -10.52 15.25 -7.80
CA GLU A 33 -10.08 16.45 -8.52
C GLU A 33 -8.61 16.78 -8.26
N TYR A 34 -8.12 16.45 -7.08
CA TYR A 34 -6.73 16.63 -6.69
C TYR A 34 -5.88 15.40 -7.04
N ALA A 35 -6.31 14.22 -6.58
CA ALA A 35 -5.52 13.01 -6.69
C ALA A 35 -5.32 12.54 -8.13
N SER A 36 -6.34 12.71 -9.00
CA SER A 36 -6.24 12.26 -10.39
C SER A 36 -5.11 12.94 -11.15
N VAL A 37 -4.90 14.23 -10.91
CA VAL A 37 -3.81 14.99 -11.53
C VAL A 37 -2.45 14.44 -11.12
N LEU A 38 -2.28 14.12 -9.84
CA LEU A 38 -1.03 13.55 -9.33
C LEU A 38 -0.79 12.15 -9.88
N LEU A 39 -1.83 11.33 -9.91
CA LEU A 39 -1.73 9.96 -10.40
C LEU A 39 -1.45 9.88 -11.90
N ASP A 40 -2.00 10.81 -12.69
CA ASP A 40 -1.69 10.88 -14.12
C ASP A 40 -0.20 11.13 -14.37
N GLN A 41 0.42 11.98 -13.55
CA GLN A 41 1.85 12.26 -13.64
C GLN A 41 2.70 11.11 -13.09
N LEU A 42 2.25 10.47 -12.02
CA LEU A 42 2.96 9.36 -11.40
C LEU A 42 2.94 8.11 -12.27
N ASP A 43 1.77 7.79 -12.83
CA ASP A 43 1.52 6.54 -13.55
C ASP A 43 1.46 6.76 -15.05
N ARG A 44 2.52 7.28 -15.63
CA ARG A 44 2.62 7.52 -17.09
C ARG A 44 2.55 6.23 -17.90
N LYS A 45 3.03 5.13 -17.35
CA LYS A 45 3.01 3.81 -17.99
C LYS A 45 1.68 3.08 -17.83
N ARG A 46 0.73 3.66 -17.12
CA ARG A 46 -0.61 3.10 -16.89
C ARG A 46 -0.56 1.70 -16.27
N LEU A 47 0.24 1.55 -15.23
CA LEU A 47 0.40 0.30 -14.49
C LEU A 47 -0.68 0.08 -13.44
N ILE A 48 -1.33 1.15 -12.99
CA ILE A 48 -2.41 1.10 -12.00
C ILE A 48 -3.71 0.69 -12.71
N SER A 49 -4.32 -0.41 -12.26
CA SER A 49 -5.53 -0.97 -12.86
C SER A 49 -6.78 -0.16 -12.51
N PHE A 50 -6.90 0.26 -11.25
CA PHE A 50 -8.06 1.01 -10.76
C PHE A 50 -7.63 2.09 -9.79
N ARG A 51 -8.42 3.18 -9.76
CA ARG A 51 -8.23 4.30 -8.85
C ARG A 51 -9.51 4.49 -8.05
N LEU A 52 -9.41 4.41 -6.73
CA LEU A 52 -10.51 4.65 -5.81
C LEU A 52 -10.17 5.89 -4.97
N TYR A 53 -11.12 6.79 -4.87
CA TYR A 53 -10.94 8.07 -4.19
C TYR A 53 -11.80 8.14 -2.93
N ARG A 54 -11.92 9.34 -2.33
CA ARG A 54 -12.68 9.54 -1.09
C ARG A 54 -14.11 9.02 -1.16
N ASP A 55 -14.77 9.13 -2.29
CA ASP A 55 -16.13 8.64 -2.50
C ASP A 55 -16.27 7.12 -2.39
N SER A 56 -15.16 6.37 -2.49
CA SER A 56 -15.10 4.93 -2.25
C SER A 56 -14.76 4.58 -0.81
N CYS A 57 -14.38 5.55 0.01
CA CYS A 57 -14.17 5.35 1.44
C CYS A 57 -15.51 5.36 2.18
N ARG A 58 -15.55 4.63 3.31
CA ARG A 58 -16.64 4.74 4.27
C ARG A 58 -16.27 5.79 5.31
N GLU A 59 -17.12 6.77 5.53
CA GLU A 59 -16.91 7.76 6.58
C GLU A 59 -17.53 7.26 7.88
N VAL A 60 -16.70 7.11 8.92
CA VAL A 60 -17.11 6.63 10.24
C VAL A 60 -16.48 7.55 11.29
N ASP A 61 -17.31 8.26 12.05
CA ASP A 61 -16.84 9.16 13.12
C ASP A 61 -15.78 10.17 12.66
N GLY A 62 -15.97 10.74 11.47
CA GLY A 62 -15.04 11.70 10.88
C GLY A 62 -13.76 11.10 10.28
N LYS A 63 -13.66 9.77 10.27
CA LYS A 63 -12.52 9.05 9.69
C LYS A 63 -12.93 8.39 8.38
N PHE A 64 -11.98 8.28 7.46
CA PHE A 64 -12.19 7.57 6.20
C PHE A 64 -11.62 6.16 6.31
N VAL A 65 -12.50 5.16 6.15
CA VAL A 65 -12.13 3.74 6.20
C VAL A 65 -12.17 3.17 4.78
N LYS A 66 -11.14 2.44 4.43
CA LYS A 66 -11.03 1.74 3.14
C LYS A 66 -11.45 0.29 3.37
N ASP A 67 -12.74 0.00 3.18
CA ASP A 67 -13.30 -1.32 3.42
C ASP A 67 -12.98 -2.26 2.25
N LEU A 68 -12.05 -3.16 2.46
CA LEU A 68 -11.62 -4.10 1.42
C LEU A 68 -12.67 -5.15 1.08
N SER A 69 -13.62 -5.40 1.98
CA SER A 69 -14.69 -6.39 1.76
C SER A 69 -15.68 -5.97 0.67
N GLU A 70 -15.72 -4.68 0.33
CA GLU A 70 -16.63 -4.13 -0.67
C GLU A 70 -16.04 -4.12 -2.09
N LEU A 71 -14.80 -4.55 -2.26
CA LEU A 71 -14.09 -4.48 -3.55
C LEU A 71 -14.36 -5.68 -4.47
N GLY A 72 -15.12 -6.67 -4.01
CA GLY A 72 -15.42 -7.85 -4.83
C GLY A 72 -14.22 -8.76 -5.05
N ARG A 73 -13.24 -8.73 -4.15
CA ARG A 73 -12.05 -9.58 -4.19
C ARG A 73 -12.00 -10.46 -2.94
N ASP A 74 -11.46 -11.67 -3.10
CA ASP A 74 -11.24 -12.58 -1.97
C ASP A 74 -10.19 -11.99 -1.03
N LEU A 75 -10.55 -11.80 0.24
CA LEU A 75 -9.64 -11.21 1.23
C LEU A 75 -8.37 -12.03 1.45
N LYS A 76 -8.37 -13.30 1.12
CA LYS A 76 -7.15 -14.12 1.12
C LYS A 76 -6.11 -13.66 0.10
N ARG A 77 -6.52 -12.82 -0.86
CA ARG A 77 -5.69 -12.38 -1.99
C ARG A 77 -5.51 -10.86 -2.04
N VAL A 78 -5.86 -10.15 -0.97
CA VAL A 78 -5.81 -8.69 -0.93
C VAL A 78 -4.81 -8.22 0.12
N VAL A 79 -3.97 -7.27 -0.24
CA VAL A 79 -3.06 -6.57 0.68
C VAL A 79 -3.27 -5.08 0.52
N ILE A 80 -3.39 -4.36 1.62
CA ILE A 80 -3.39 -2.90 1.65
C ILE A 80 -2.10 -2.39 2.29
N VAL A 81 -1.48 -1.41 1.67
CA VAL A 81 -0.32 -0.69 2.23
C VAL A 81 -0.77 0.74 2.50
N ASP A 82 -0.72 1.15 3.74
CA ASP A 82 -1.20 2.47 4.14
C ASP A 82 -0.43 2.98 5.36
N ASP A 83 -0.26 4.28 5.45
CA ASP A 83 0.40 4.94 6.59
C ASP A 83 -0.59 5.37 7.68
N ASN A 84 -1.89 5.28 7.42
CA ASN A 84 -2.94 5.66 8.36
C ASN A 84 -3.72 4.44 8.85
N PRO A 85 -3.60 4.06 10.14
CA PRO A 85 -4.30 2.91 10.69
C PRO A 85 -5.82 2.97 10.59
N ASN A 86 -6.41 4.16 10.55
CA ASN A 86 -7.85 4.31 10.39
C ASN A 86 -8.33 3.75 9.06
N CYS A 87 -7.49 3.82 8.02
CA CYS A 87 -7.85 3.37 6.68
C CYS A 87 -8.07 1.87 6.61
N TYR A 88 -7.34 1.07 7.39
CA TYR A 88 -7.47 -0.39 7.38
C TYR A 88 -8.10 -0.98 8.64
N GLU A 89 -8.86 -0.18 9.36
CA GLU A 89 -9.49 -0.56 10.63
C GLU A 89 -10.35 -1.83 10.52
N TYR A 90 -11.01 -2.05 9.37
CA TYR A 90 -11.89 -3.20 9.17
C TYR A 90 -11.16 -4.48 8.77
N GLN A 91 -10.00 -4.38 8.15
CA GLN A 91 -9.20 -5.54 7.75
C GLN A 91 -7.73 -5.38 8.17
N PRO A 92 -7.45 -5.29 9.48
CA PRO A 92 -6.07 -5.04 9.93
C PRO A 92 -5.10 -6.16 9.56
N ASP A 93 -5.58 -7.39 9.42
CA ASP A 93 -4.72 -8.52 9.06
C ASP A 93 -4.26 -8.50 7.60
N ASN A 94 -4.94 -7.72 6.75
CA ASN A 94 -4.58 -7.53 5.34
C ASN A 94 -3.63 -6.35 5.15
N ALA A 95 -3.28 -5.65 6.20
CA ALA A 95 -2.58 -4.36 6.12
C ALA A 95 -1.10 -4.46 6.44
N ILE A 96 -0.30 -3.80 5.62
CA ILE A 96 1.09 -3.48 5.94
C ILE A 96 1.14 -2.00 6.29
N PRO A 97 1.34 -1.65 7.57
CA PRO A 97 1.56 -0.27 7.94
C PRO A 97 2.92 0.19 7.41
N ILE A 98 2.93 1.35 6.79
CA ILE A 98 4.16 1.95 6.27
C ILE A 98 4.35 3.31 6.93
N PRO A 99 5.57 3.71 7.31
CA PRO A 99 5.80 5.06 7.80
C PRO A 99 5.43 6.11 6.77
N PRO A 100 4.89 7.27 7.18
CA PRO A 100 4.58 8.34 6.24
C PRO A 100 5.85 8.87 5.58
N PHE A 101 5.72 9.29 4.32
CA PHE A 101 6.79 9.94 3.57
C PHE A 101 6.52 11.43 3.47
N ILE A 102 7.54 12.22 3.78
CA ILE A 102 7.50 13.68 3.64
C ILE A 102 8.53 14.13 2.60
N ASP A 103 9.81 13.96 2.87
CA ASP A 103 10.89 14.48 2.02
C ASP A 103 12.21 13.71 2.07
N ASP A 104 12.26 12.59 2.80
CA ASP A 104 13.50 11.82 2.95
C ASP A 104 13.83 11.03 1.68
N LEU A 105 14.80 11.52 0.90
CA LEU A 105 15.24 10.87 -0.32
C LEU A 105 16.01 9.57 -0.06
N GLY A 106 16.38 9.30 1.17
CA GLY A 106 16.96 8.03 1.61
C GLY A 106 15.94 6.99 2.04
N ASP A 107 14.64 7.28 1.92
CA ASP A 107 13.56 6.36 2.30
C ASP A 107 13.63 5.06 1.50
N LYS A 108 13.55 3.93 2.19
CA LYS A 108 13.67 2.58 1.62
C LYS A 108 12.40 1.74 1.79
N GLU A 109 11.34 2.32 2.31
CA GLU A 109 10.15 1.56 2.69
C GLU A 109 9.45 0.88 1.50
N LEU A 110 9.36 1.58 0.35
CA LEU A 110 8.76 0.99 -0.84
C LEU A 110 9.62 -0.13 -1.44
N ARG A 111 10.95 0.00 -1.36
CA ARG A 111 11.87 -1.05 -1.82
C ARG A 111 11.79 -2.30 -0.97
N LYS A 112 11.56 -2.16 0.33
CA LYS A 112 11.33 -3.31 1.22
C LYS A 112 10.07 -4.07 0.83
N LEU A 113 9.04 -3.39 0.36
CA LEU A 113 7.79 -4.01 -0.08
C LEU A 113 7.97 -4.86 -1.33
N ILE A 114 8.89 -4.52 -2.21
CA ILE A 114 9.16 -5.31 -3.41
C ILE A 114 9.50 -6.75 -3.03
N ARG A 115 10.34 -6.95 -2.02
CA ARG A 115 10.67 -8.28 -1.49
C ARG A 115 9.46 -9.01 -0.93
N PHE A 116 8.64 -8.30 -0.17
CA PHE A 116 7.41 -8.89 0.36
C PHE A 116 6.54 -9.44 -0.76
N PHE A 117 6.30 -8.65 -1.80
CA PHE A 117 5.43 -9.07 -2.90
C PHE A 117 6.03 -10.16 -3.78
N GLU A 118 7.34 -10.33 -3.81
CA GLU A 118 7.98 -11.43 -4.51
C GLU A 118 7.60 -12.80 -3.93
N VAL A 119 7.35 -12.86 -2.64
CA VAL A 119 7.02 -14.12 -1.94
C VAL A 119 5.56 -14.23 -1.54
N ALA A 120 4.81 -13.13 -1.54
CA ALA A 120 3.45 -13.11 -1.04
C ALA A 120 2.49 -14.00 -1.84
N ASP A 121 2.71 -14.15 -3.14
CA ASP A 121 1.89 -14.98 -4.01
C ASP A 121 2.10 -16.48 -3.79
N CYS A 122 3.15 -16.87 -3.06
CA CYS A 122 3.37 -18.27 -2.66
C CYS A 122 2.49 -18.71 -1.49
N TYR A 123 1.84 -17.76 -0.80
CA TYR A 123 0.94 -18.07 0.31
C TYR A 123 -0.48 -18.28 -0.19
N ASP A 124 -1.17 -19.27 0.38
CA ASP A 124 -2.59 -19.50 0.09
C ASP A 124 -3.46 -18.35 0.61
N ASP A 125 -3.05 -17.77 1.73
CA ASP A 125 -3.69 -16.61 2.34
C ASP A 125 -2.65 -15.51 2.57
N THR A 126 -2.83 -14.36 1.91
CA THR A 126 -1.89 -13.25 2.01
C THR A 126 -1.78 -12.67 3.42
N ARG A 127 -2.79 -12.90 4.26
CA ARG A 127 -2.75 -12.47 5.68
C ARG A 127 -1.64 -13.18 6.45
N ASP A 128 -1.34 -14.42 6.09
CA ASP A 128 -0.20 -15.15 6.67
C ASP A 128 1.13 -14.55 6.21
N ALA A 129 1.23 -14.16 4.95
CA ALA A 129 2.41 -13.47 4.43
C ALA A 129 2.64 -12.13 5.14
N VAL A 130 1.58 -11.35 5.35
CA VAL A 130 1.63 -10.08 6.08
C VAL A 130 2.11 -10.31 7.52
N LYS A 131 1.55 -11.30 8.19
CA LYS A 131 1.92 -11.65 9.57
C LYS A 131 3.40 -11.99 9.68
N HIS A 132 3.93 -12.82 8.79
CA HIS A 132 5.34 -13.18 8.77
C HIS A 132 6.24 -11.97 8.49
N TYR A 133 5.86 -11.14 7.53
CA TYR A 133 6.61 -9.92 7.20
C TYR A 133 6.70 -8.96 8.39
N LEU A 134 5.57 -8.72 9.06
CA LEU A 134 5.53 -7.81 10.21
C LEU A 134 6.34 -8.34 11.39
N ALA A 135 6.34 -9.65 11.60
CA ALA A 135 7.17 -10.26 12.65
C ALA A 135 8.66 -10.05 12.38
N GLU A 136 9.10 -10.13 11.14
CA GLU A 136 10.50 -9.90 10.77
C GLU A 136 10.91 -8.42 10.86
N VAL A 137 9.99 -7.50 10.56
CA VAL A 137 10.28 -6.06 10.52
C VAL A 137 10.16 -5.41 11.89
N LEU A 138 9.12 -5.78 12.66
CA LEU A 138 8.80 -5.14 13.95
C LEU A 138 9.48 -5.82 15.13
N GLU A 139 9.83 -7.09 15.00
CA GLU A 139 10.56 -7.87 16.01
C GLU A 139 11.91 -8.29 15.44
N PRO A 140 12.94 -7.42 15.53
CA PRO A 140 14.26 -7.80 15.06
C PRO A 140 14.70 -9.06 15.81
N ARG A 141 15.22 -10.04 15.06
CA ARG A 141 15.70 -11.30 15.62
C ARG A 141 16.71 -11.03 16.72
N ASN A 142 16.49 -11.62 17.88
CA ASN A 142 17.51 -11.65 18.91
C ASN A 142 18.71 -12.42 18.38
N VAL A 143 19.85 -11.75 18.32
CA VAL A 143 21.09 -12.39 17.92
C VAL A 143 21.73 -13.00 19.17
N THR A 144 21.89 -14.31 19.18
CA THR A 144 22.62 -15.01 20.24
C THR A 144 24.04 -15.27 19.75
N PHE A 145 25.00 -14.73 20.45
CA PHE A 145 26.40 -15.07 20.21
C PHE A 145 26.76 -16.29 21.04
N LEU A 146 27.23 -17.30 20.37
CA LEU A 146 27.74 -18.53 21.01
C LEU A 146 29.26 -18.48 21.14
#